data_84ade52b80bb6ac71dcf6334ec3b4ef2
#
_entry.id   84ade52b80bb6ac71dcf6334ec3b4ef2
#
_cell.length_a   1.000
_cell.length_b   1.000
_cell.length_c   1.000
_cell.angle_alpha   90.00
_cell.angle_beta   90.00
_cell.angle_gamma   90.00
#
_symmetry.space_group_name_H-M   'P 1'
#
loop_
_entity.id
_entity.type
_entity.pdbx_description
1 polymer ?
#
loop_
_entity_poly.entity_id
_entity_poly.type
_entity_poly.pdbx_seq_one_letter_code
_entity_poly.pdbx_strand_id
1 'polypeptide(L)'
;TTAEGVESFDQFDLMKSLEVSHVQGFIYSPAITNEDFLARLDGDGWTIAPSGPARQRHDRQAMFRRIGAIHEDHYYPIVLRNLSVSGALIEGMVDVPLGTKFVLDLGDGQLVIATVRRSRKHQQGVEFEQEMVADGNGGLCTRHRVSPYALAAAGLTQTPGHAGPMLITRSE
;
A
#
# COMPACT_ATOMS: atom_id res chain seq x y z
N THR A 1 -5.18 20.67 25.45
CA THR A 1 -4.29 20.20 24.36
C THR A 1 -5.17 19.73 23.20
N THR A 2 -4.81 20.09 21.96
CA THR A 2 -5.51 19.65 20.74
C THR A 2 -4.57 18.78 19.93
N ALA A 3 -5.03 17.62 19.50
CA ALA A 3 -4.37 16.75 18.53
C ALA A 3 -5.02 16.92 17.16
N GLU A 4 -4.21 17.13 16.12
CA GLU A 4 -4.66 17.30 14.74
C GLU A 4 -4.20 16.11 13.88
N GLY A 5 -4.91 15.90 12.75
CA GLY A 5 -4.55 14.86 11.78
C GLY A 5 -4.85 13.44 12.24
N VAL A 6 -5.79 13.24 13.15
CA VAL A 6 -6.22 11.90 13.58
C VAL A 6 -7.14 11.29 12.51
N GLU A 7 -6.73 10.16 11.95
CA GLU A 7 -7.41 9.52 10.80
C GLU A 7 -7.89 8.09 11.09
N SER A 8 -7.46 7.49 12.23
CA SER A 8 -7.74 6.09 12.55
C SER A 8 -8.07 5.90 14.04
N PHE A 9 -8.73 4.78 14.35
CA PHE A 9 -9.13 4.49 15.73
C PHE A 9 -7.94 4.19 16.65
N ASP A 10 -6.86 3.58 16.19
CA ASP A 10 -5.65 3.36 16.99
C ASP A 10 -5.00 4.69 17.42
N GLN A 11 -4.94 5.69 16.52
CA GLN A 11 -4.50 7.04 16.88
C GLN A 11 -5.47 7.69 17.86
N PHE A 12 -6.78 7.57 17.64
CA PHE A 12 -7.81 8.13 18.48
C PHE A 12 -7.76 7.56 19.90
N ASP A 13 -7.59 6.26 20.04
CA ASP A 13 -7.47 5.59 21.35
C ASP A 13 -6.18 5.97 22.06
N LEU A 14 -5.08 6.15 21.33
CA LEU A 14 -3.84 6.71 21.87
C LEU A 14 -4.06 8.13 22.43
N MET A 15 -4.74 9.01 21.66
CA MET A 15 -5.05 10.36 22.14
C MET A 15 -5.92 10.37 23.40
N LYS A 16 -6.89 9.44 23.47
CA LYS A 16 -7.69 9.24 24.70
C LYS A 16 -6.83 8.79 25.88
N SER A 17 -5.91 7.85 25.66
CA SER A 17 -5.02 7.35 26.72
C SER A 17 -4.05 8.42 27.25
N LEU A 18 -3.73 9.41 26.42
CA LEU A 18 -2.91 10.57 26.75
C LEU A 18 -3.73 11.77 27.30
N GLU A 19 -5.04 11.57 27.54
CA GLU A 19 -5.96 12.59 28.06
C GLU A 19 -5.97 13.88 27.23
N VAL A 20 -5.84 13.76 25.90
CA VAL A 20 -5.94 14.89 24.98
C VAL A 20 -7.36 15.43 24.99
N SER A 21 -7.54 16.73 25.24
CA SER A 21 -8.85 17.35 25.43
C SER A 21 -9.66 17.46 24.15
N HIS A 22 -8.99 17.69 23.01
CA HIS A 22 -9.63 17.91 21.72
C HIS A 22 -8.90 17.15 20.62
N VAL A 23 -9.65 16.53 19.73
CA VAL A 23 -9.11 15.78 18.59
C VAL A 23 -9.75 16.31 17.32
N GLN A 24 -8.91 16.56 16.29
CA GLN A 24 -9.32 16.98 14.96
C GLN A 24 -8.68 16.08 13.91
N GLY A 25 -9.43 15.70 12.89
CA GLY A 25 -8.91 14.90 11.78
C GLY A 25 -9.98 14.18 10.98
N PHE A 26 -9.54 13.47 9.94
CA PHE A 26 -10.42 12.73 9.03
C PHE A 26 -11.16 11.56 9.68
N ILE A 27 -10.80 11.21 10.92
CA ILE A 27 -11.60 10.26 11.71
C ILE A 27 -13.05 10.71 11.92
N TYR A 28 -13.31 12.01 11.90
CA TYR A 28 -14.65 12.58 12.00
C TYR A 28 -15.27 12.84 10.64
N SER A 29 -14.57 13.57 9.77
CA SER A 29 -15.03 13.87 8.42
C SER A 29 -13.87 14.39 7.56
N PRO A 30 -13.81 14.05 6.28
CA PRO A 30 -13.03 14.83 5.32
C PRO A 30 -13.61 16.25 5.20
N ALA A 31 -12.88 17.13 4.52
CA ALA A 31 -13.39 18.46 4.17
C ALA A 31 -14.70 18.33 3.39
N ILE A 32 -15.71 19.10 3.76
CA ILE A 32 -17.02 19.15 3.12
C ILE A 32 -17.26 20.51 2.49
N THR A 33 -18.16 20.59 1.51
CA THR A 33 -18.55 21.86 0.88
C THR A 33 -19.33 22.74 1.85
N ASN A 34 -19.39 24.05 1.55
CA ASN A 34 -20.21 24.97 2.33
C ASN A 34 -21.70 24.59 2.30
N GLU A 35 -22.20 24.08 1.16
CA GLU A 35 -23.57 23.63 0.99
C GLU A 35 -23.88 22.43 1.89
N ASP A 36 -23.01 21.42 1.91
CA ASP A 36 -23.13 20.25 2.79
C ASP A 36 -23.05 20.64 4.28
N PHE A 37 -22.20 21.62 4.61
CA PHE A 37 -22.10 22.15 5.97
C PHE A 37 -23.39 22.82 6.42
N LEU A 38 -23.96 23.72 5.60
CA LEU A 38 -25.22 24.41 5.91
C LEU A 38 -26.38 23.42 6.02
N ALA A 39 -26.47 22.46 5.11
CA ALA A 39 -27.50 21.42 5.17
C ALA A 39 -27.46 20.59 6.46
N ARG A 40 -26.28 20.41 7.05
CA ARG A 40 -26.12 19.70 8.34
C ARG A 40 -26.45 20.56 9.56
N LEU A 41 -26.31 21.89 9.43
CA LEU A 41 -26.67 22.83 10.51
C LEU A 41 -28.18 23.01 10.68
N ASP A 42 -28.94 22.83 9.61
CA ASP A 42 -30.42 22.96 9.63
C ASP A 42 -31.12 21.82 10.38
N GLY A 43 -30.38 20.78 10.81
CA GLY A 43 -30.87 19.68 11.62
C GLY A 43 -30.73 19.91 13.13
N ASP A 44 -31.59 19.27 13.94
CA ASP A 44 -31.55 19.33 15.41
C ASP A 44 -30.25 18.69 15.99
N GLY A 45 -29.20 19.47 16.07
CA GLY A 45 -27.96 19.10 16.74
C GLY A 45 -27.00 18.25 15.89
N TRP A 46 -25.94 18.89 15.41
CA TRP A 46 -24.92 18.20 14.64
C TRP A 46 -23.91 17.51 15.55
N THR A 47 -23.99 16.19 15.64
CA THR A 47 -22.96 15.36 16.27
C THR A 47 -22.30 14.49 15.24
N ILE A 48 -20.97 14.59 15.10
CA ILE A 48 -20.21 13.70 14.22
C ILE A 48 -19.56 12.61 15.08
N ALA A 49 -19.98 11.37 14.86
CA ALA A 49 -19.31 10.22 15.45
C ALA A 49 -18.00 9.92 14.71
N PRO A 50 -16.91 9.54 15.42
CA PRO A 50 -15.68 9.12 14.76
C PRO A 50 -15.96 7.91 13.87
N SER A 51 -15.47 7.94 12.64
CA SER A 51 -15.56 6.89 11.65
C SER A 51 -14.28 6.83 10.83
N GLY A 52 -13.52 5.76 10.95
CA GLY A 52 -12.24 5.64 10.28
C GLY A 52 -11.75 4.20 10.27
N PRO A 53 -10.61 3.93 9.66
CA PRO A 53 -10.00 2.62 9.71
C PRO A 53 -9.55 2.29 11.14
N ALA A 54 -9.56 1.01 11.50
CA ALA A 54 -9.13 0.56 12.82
C ALA A 54 -7.66 0.91 13.12
N ARG A 55 -6.83 0.94 12.09
CA ARG A 55 -5.40 1.28 12.20
C ARG A 55 -4.99 2.30 11.17
N GLN A 56 -4.03 3.14 11.55
CA GLN A 56 -3.35 4.04 10.61
C GLN A 56 -2.69 3.23 9.50
N ARG A 57 -2.73 3.75 8.28
CA ARG A 57 -1.90 3.21 7.20
C ARG A 57 -0.44 3.45 7.56
N HIS A 58 0.36 2.37 7.48
CA HIS A 58 1.80 2.49 7.69
C HIS A 58 2.40 3.57 6.80
N ASP A 59 3.37 4.31 7.35
CA ASP A 59 4.12 5.32 6.61
C ASP A 59 4.71 4.69 5.34
N ARG A 60 4.55 5.42 4.25
CA ARG A 60 5.06 5.00 2.95
C ARG A 60 6.37 5.70 2.67
N GLN A 61 7.41 4.90 2.50
CA GLN A 61 8.69 5.42 2.01
C GLN A 61 8.59 5.61 0.49
N ALA A 62 8.69 6.87 0.04
CA ALA A 62 8.81 7.15 -1.38
C ALA A 62 10.14 6.61 -1.91
N MET A 63 10.08 5.84 -2.97
CA MET A 63 11.28 5.30 -3.62
C MET A 63 11.04 5.12 -5.11
N PHE A 64 12.14 5.06 -5.85
CA PHE A 64 12.10 4.80 -7.28
C PHE A 64 13.10 3.68 -7.59
N ARG A 65 12.62 2.44 -7.54
CA ARG A 65 13.48 1.27 -7.71
C ARG A 65 12.88 0.33 -8.75
N ARG A 66 13.72 -0.16 -9.67
CA ARG A 66 13.33 -1.25 -10.57
C ARG A 66 13.31 -2.55 -9.80
N ILE A 67 12.22 -3.29 -9.92
CA ILE A 67 11.98 -4.60 -9.30
C ILE A 67 11.30 -5.52 -10.30
N GLY A 68 11.06 -6.78 -9.93
CA GLY A 68 10.29 -7.73 -10.70
C GLY A 68 8.92 -8.02 -10.13
N ALA A 69 7.95 -8.32 -10.99
CA ALA A 69 6.70 -8.97 -10.62
C ALA A 69 6.62 -10.31 -11.37
N ILE A 70 6.33 -11.37 -10.64
CA ILE A 70 6.22 -12.73 -11.18
C ILE A 70 4.74 -13.12 -11.11
N HIS A 71 4.18 -13.51 -12.25
CA HIS A 71 2.80 -13.98 -12.37
C HIS A 71 2.73 -15.07 -13.43
N GLU A 72 2.15 -16.20 -13.09
CA GLU A 72 2.01 -17.36 -13.99
C GLU A 72 3.32 -17.73 -14.73
N ASP A 73 4.41 -17.86 -13.97
CA ASP A 73 5.77 -18.17 -14.46
C ASP A 73 6.41 -17.12 -15.40
N HIS A 74 5.79 -15.94 -15.52
CA HIS A 74 6.33 -14.82 -16.28
C HIS A 74 6.90 -13.75 -15.35
N TYR A 75 8.04 -13.20 -15.75
CA TYR A 75 8.73 -12.11 -15.03
C TYR A 75 8.50 -10.78 -15.74
N TYR A 76 7.90 -9.83 -15.04
CA TYR A 76 7.60 -8.49 -15.53
C TYR A 76 8.49 -7.46 -14.83
N PRO A 77 9.34 -6.70 -15.58
CA PRO A 77 10.07 -5.59 -15.01
C PRO A 77 9.11 -4.45 -14.68
N ILE A 78 9.11 -4.01 -13.43
CA ILE A 78 8.25 -2.95 -12.92
C ILE A 78 9.04 -1.96 -12.08
N VAL A 79 8.41 -0.85 -11.73
CA VAL A 79 8.99 0.18 -10.86
C VAL A 79 8.22 0.23 -9.54
N LEU A 80 8.93 0.11 -8.45
CA LEU A 80 8.45 0.36 -7.10
C LEU A 80 8.47 1.87 -6.85
N ARG A 81 7.30 2.47 -6.59
CA ARG A 81 7.13 3.92 -6.38
C ARG A 81 7.09 4.31 -4.90
N ASN A 82 6.54 3.44 -4.09
CA ASN A 82 6.62 3.54 -2.63
C ASN A 82 6.45 2.17 -1.99
N LEU A 83 6.91 2.07 -0.76
CA LEU A 83 6.89 0.87 0.06
C LEU A 83 6.40 1.22 1.46
N SER A 84 5.59 0.36 2.03
CA SER A 84 5.18 0.37 3.43
C SER A 84 5.25 -1.04 4.01
N VAL A 85 5.06 -1.17 5.29
CA VAL A 85 5.05 -2.48 5.98
C VAL A 85 4.02 -3.43 5.36
N SER A 86 2.85 -2.93 4.97
CA SER A 86 1.72 -3.75 4.52
C SER A 86 1.47 -3.74 3.02
N GLY A 87 2.24 -2.97 2.22
CA GLY A 87 2.00 -2.89 0.79
C GLY A 87 2.86 -1.90 0.03
N ALA A 88 2.60 -1.77 -1.25
CA ALA A 88 3.38 -0.91 -2.15
C ALA A 88 2.52 -0.26 -3.23
N LEU A 89 3.09 0.76 -3.87
CA LEU A 89 2.67 1.27 -5.16
C LEU A 89 3.69 0.84 -6.21
N ILE A 90 3.24 0.13 -7.20
CA ILE A 90 4.06 -0.35 -8.33
C ILE A 90 3.56 0.26 -9.65
N GLU A 91 4.44 0.36 -10.63
CA GLU A 91 4.16 0.93 -11.94
C GLU A 91 4.85 0.11 -13.03
N GLY A 92 4.22 -0.02 -14.20
CA GLY A 92 4.80 -0.70 -15.37
C GLY A 92 3.89 -1.75 -16.00
N MET A 93 2.75 -2.05 -15.39
CA MET A 93 1.73 -2.92 -15.96
C MET A 93 0.46 -2.11 -16.28
N VAL A 94 -0.36 -2.59 -17.22
CA VAL A 94 -1.57 -1.89 -17.67
C VAL A 94 -2.79 -2.76 -17.35
N ASP A 95 -3.83 -2.10 -16.83
CA ASP A 95 -5.17 -2.68 -16.62
C ASP A 95 -5.20 -4.00 -15.85
N VAL A 96 -4.32 -4.11 -14.84
CA VAL A 96 -4.26 -5.30 -14.00
C VAL A 96 -5.55 -5.44 -13.19
N PRO A 97 -6.25 -6.59 -13.25
CA PRO A 97 -7.47 -6.81 -12.50
C PRO A 97 -7.25 -6.72 -10.98
N LEU A 98 -8.27 -6.23 -10.27
CA LEU A 98 -8.27 -6.28 -8.79
C LEU A 98 -8.27 -7.74 -8.32
N GLY A 99 -7.53 -8.02 -7.26
CA GLY A 99 -7.37 -9.37 -6.71
C GLY A 99 -6.26 -10.19 -7.37
N THR A 100 -5.65 -9.72 -8.47
CA THR A 100 -4.49 -10.39 -9.08
C THR A 100 -3.36 -10.51 -8.05
N LYS A 101 -2.77 -11.69 -7.95
CA LYS A 101 -1.62 -11.96 -7.07
C LYS A 101 -0.33 -11.99 -7.87
N PHE A 102 0.69 -11.35 -7.34
CA PHE A 102 2.07 -11.37 -7.84
C PHE A 102 3.01 -11.83 -6.75
N VAL A 103 4.13 -12.42 -7.14
CA VAL A 103 5.32 -12.46 -6.30
C VAL A 103 6.20 -11.29 -6.73
N LEU A 104 6.41 -10.31 -5.85
CA LEU A 104 7.32 -9.21 -6.12
C LEU A 104 8.73 -9.62 -5.72
N ASP A 105 9.65 -9.51 -6.66
CA ASP A 105 11.08 -9.68 -6.45
C ASP A 105 11.70 -8.31 -6.16
N LEU A 106 11.96 -8.07 -4.88
CA LEU A 106 12.55 -6.83 -4.40
C LEU A 106 14.10 -6.82 -4.53
N GLY A 107 14.67 -7.89 -5.09
CA GLY A 107 16.12 -8.11 -5.17
C GLY A 107 16.71 -8.72 -3.89
N ASP A 108 17.95 -9.18 -3.98
CA ASP A 108 18.69 -9.80 -2.87
C ASP A 108 17.95 -10.98 -2.21
N GLY A 109 17.20 -11.74 -3.00
CA GLY A 109 16.40 -12.87 -2.54
C GLY A 109 15.16 -12.49 -1.72
N GLN A 110 14.74 -11.24 -1.76
CA GLN A 110 13.56 -10.75 -1.07
C GLN A 110 12.33 -10.90 -1.96
N LEU A 111 11.51 -11.90 -1.69
CA LEU A 111 10.26 -12.17 -2.38
C LEU A 111 9.07 -11.91 -1.45
N VAL A 112 8.04 -11.25 -1.96
CA VAL A 112 6.80 -11.02 -1.21
C VAL A 112 5.57 -11.23 -2.10
N ILE A 113 4.59 -11.97 -1.60
CA ILE A 113 3.30 -12.15 -2.27
C ILE A 113 2.48 -10.88 -2.08
N ALA A 114 1.99 -10.32 -3.17
CA ALA A 114 1.25 -9.09 -3.20
C ALA A 114 -0.04 -9.23 -3.99
N THR A 115 -1.14 -8.71 -3.47
CA THR A 115 -2.46 -8.71 -4.11
C THR A 115 -2.84 -7.31 -4.54
N VAL A 116 -3.28 -7.15 -5.79
CA VAL A 116 -3.73 -5.86 -6.33
C VAL A 116 -5.04 -5.43 -5.66
N ARG A 117 -5.01 -4.31 -4.95
CA ARG A 117 -6.17 -3.68 -4.29
C ARG A 117 -6.67 -2.43 -5.00
N ARG A 118 -5.81 -1.85 -5.84
CA ARG A 118 -6.15 -0.69 -6.66
C ARG A 118 -5.38 -0.77 -7.97
N SER A 119 -6.07 -0.50 -9.08
CA SER A 119 -5.46 -0.42 -10.40
C SER A 119 -5.92 0.87 -11.09
N ARG A 120 -4.98 1.66 -11.59
CA ARG A 120 -5.25 2.89 -12.35
C ARG A 120 -4.19 3.02 -13.44
N LYS A 121 -4.60 2.85 -14.69
CA LYS A 121 -3.69 2.93 -15.85
C LYS A 121 -2.44 2.05 -15.62
N HIS A 122 -1.28 2.68 -15.47
CA HIS A 122 0.02 2.01 -15.28
C HIS A 122 0.41 1.80 -13.80
N GLN A 123 -0.44 2.19 -12.84
CA GLN A 123 -0.13 2.13 -11.41
C GLN A 123 -1.06 1.16 -10.68
N GLN A 124 -0.48 0.28 -9.88
CA GLN A 124 -1.18 -0.66 -9.03
C GLN A 124 -0.79 -0.46 -7.57
N GLY A 125 -1.80 -0.28 -6.72
CA GLY A 125 -1.65 -0.37 -5.27
C GLY A 125 -1.82 -1.81 -4.84
N VAL A 126 -0.79 -2.37 -4.21
CA VAL A 126 -0.77 -3.77 -3.78
C VAL A 126 -0.68 -3.88 -2.27
N GLU A 127 -1.28 -4.92 -1.72
CA GLU A 127 -1.22 -5.32 -0.33
C GLU A 127 -0.41 -6.60 -0.21
N PHE A 128 0.49 -6.65 0.77
CA PHE A 128 1.32 -7.81 1.03
C PHE A 128 0.57 -8.86 1.84
N GLU A 129 0.77 -10.14 1.53
CA GLU A 129 0.22 -11.25 2.30
C GLU A 129 0.92 -11.38 3.67
N GLN A 130 2.19 -11.02 3.73
CA GLN A 130 2.98 -10.94 4.96
C GLN A 130 3.59 -9.55 5.09
N GLU A 131 3.45 -8.96 6.27
CA GLU A 131 4.04 -7.66 6.57
C GLU A 131 5.57 -7.71 6.51
N MET A 132 6.16 -6.67 5.95
CA MET A 132 7.60 -6.45 5.97
C MET A 132 8.07 -6.06 7.37
N VAL A 133 9.34 -6.24 7.63
CA VAL A 133 9.99 -5.87 8.89
C VAL A 133 11.08 -4.82 8.64
N ALA A 134 11.42 -4.05 9.68
CA ALA A 134 12.55 -3.12 9.61
C ALA A 134 13.87 -3.87 9.37
N ASP A 135 14.70 -3.37 8.46
CA ASP A 135 16.02 -3.94 8.13
C ASP A 135 17.15 -3.51 9.09
N GLY A 136 16.83 -2.65 10.06
CA GLY A 136 17.79 -2.07 11.01
C GLY A 136 18.58 -0.86 10.48
N ASN A 137 18.44 -0.52 9.20
CA ASN A 137 19.11 0.61 8.54
C ASN A 137 18.13 1.70 8.06
N GLY A 138 16.91 1.67 8.61
CA GLY A 138 15.85 2.61 8.23
C GLY A 138 15.05 2.20 7.01
N GLY A 139 15.27 0.99 6.47
CA GLY A 139 14.51 0.38 5.39
C GLY A 139 13.58 -0.74 5.84
N LEU A 140 12.92 -1.36 4.87
CA LEU A 140 12.04 -2.51 5.05
C LEU A 140 12.57 -3.71 4.28
N CYS A 141 12.45 -4.90 4.86
CA CYS A 141 12.84 -6.15 4.23
C CYS A 141 11.82 -7.26 4.52
N THR A 142 11.88 -8.34 3.73
CA THR A 142 11.09 -9.56 3.98
C THR A 142 11.66 -10.34 5.16
N ARG A 143 10.80 -11.04 5.91
CA ARG A 143 11.22 -11.89 7.04
C ARG A 143 12.14 -13.04 6.61
N HIS A 144 11.94 -13.52 5.39
CA HIS A 144 12.70 -14.64 4.81
C HIS A 144 13.32 -14.20 3.49
N ARG A 145 14.51 -14.69 3.21
CA ARG A 145 15.19 -14.50 1.93
C ARG A 145 15.33 -15.85 1.23
N VAL A 146 15.09 -15.83 -0.08
CA VAL A 146 15.30 -17.00 -0.92
C VAL A 146 16.73 -16.96 -1.47
N SER A 147 17.42 -18.10 -1.49
CA SER A 147 18.77 -18.13 -1.99
C SER A 147 18.78 -17.83 -3.50
N PRO A 148 19.80 -17.11 -4.01
CA PRO A 148 19.94 -16.84 -5.45
C PRO A 148 19.97 -18.13 -6.30
N TYR A 149 20.48 -19.22 -5.76
CA TYR A 149 20.49 -20.53 -6.41
C TYR A 149 19.09 -21.11 -6.59
N ALA A 150 18.20 -20.93 -5.60
CA ALA A 150 16.83 -21.39 -5.69
C ALA A 150 16.05 -20.58 -6.73
N LEU A 151 16.28 -19.27 -6.83
CA LEU A 151 15.70 -18.43 -7.86
C LEU A 151 16.17 -18.81 -9.25
N ALA A 152 17.48 -19.05 -9.42
CA ALA A 152 18.04 -19.50 -10.67
C ALA A 152 17.51 -20.88 -11.09
N ALA A 153 17.38 -21.82 -10.15
CA ALA A 153 16.84 -23.15 -10.40
C ALA A 153 15.34 -23.11 -10.80
N ALA A 154 14.60 -22.12 -10.32
CA ALA A 154 13.21 -21.87 -10.70
C ALA A 154 13.06 -21.11 -12.04
N GLY A 155 14.16 -20.76 -12.72
CA GLY A 155 14.13 -19.97 -13.96
C GLY A 155 13.76 -18.49 -13.76
N LEU A 156 13.76 -18.01 -12.51
CA LEU A 156 13.32 -16.67 -12.11
C LEU A 156 14.47 -15.65 -12.04
N THR A 157 15.59 -15.92 -12.65
CA THR A 157 16.71 -14.97 -12.71
C THR A 157 16.40 -13.84 -13.70
N GLN A 158 16.67 -12.61 -13.26
CA GLN A 158 16.60 -11.43 -14.12
C GLN A 158 17.45 -11.61 -15.38
N THR A 159 16.80 -11.77 -16.52
CA THR A 159 17.44 -11.51 -17.80
C THR A 159 17.24 -10.02 -18.07
N PRO A 160 18.28 -9.19 -18.20
CA PRO A 160 18.15 -7.79 -18.56
C PRO A 160 17.73 -7.71 -20.04
N GLY A 161 16.43 -7.76 -20.28
CA GLY A 161 15.84 -7.67 -21.61
C GLY A 161 14.82 -6.53 -21.65
N HIS A 162 14.96 -5.64 -22.62
CA HIS A 162 14.01 -4.62 -22.98
C HIS A 162 12.65 -5.26 -23.29
N ALA A 163 11.66 -5.03 -22.43
CA ALA A 163 10.27 -5.28 -22.78
C ALA A 163 9.47 -4.00 -22.49
N GLY A 164 8.72 -3.56 -23.50
CA GLY A 164 7.75 -2.48 -23.39
C GLY A 164 6.59 -2.86 -22.45
N PRO A 165 5.64 -1.95 -22.20
CA PRO A 165 4.50 -2.20 -21.32
C PRO A 165 3.68 -3.39 -21.84
N MET A 166 3.42 -4.34 -20.95
CA MET A 166 2.74 -5.59 -21.29
C MET A 166 1.31 -5.57 -20.74
N LEU A 167 0.38 -5.92 -21.61
CA LEU A 167 -1.05 -6.09 -21.30
C LEU A 167 -1.27 -7.45 -20.65
N ILE A 168 -1.85 -7.49 -19.48
CA ILE A 168 -2.38 -8.73 -18.90
C ILE A 168 -3.85 -8.81 -19.33
N THR A 169 -4.14 -9.63 -20.34
CA THR A 169 -5.51 -9.93 -20.77
C THR A 169 -6.12 -11.01 -19.85
N ARG A 170 -7.40 -10.83 -19.50
CA ARG A 170 -8.18 -11.89 -18.85
C ARG A 170 -8.19 -13.13 -19.76
N SER A 171 -7.81 -14.27 -19.22
CA SER A 171 -8.23 -15.56 -19.75
C SER A 171 -9.71 -15.73 -19.43
N GLU A 172 -10.52 -15.96 -20.46
CA GLU A 172 -11.94 -16.33 -20.32
C GLU A 172 -12.08 -17.69 -19.65
#